data_122532d7e94965965cd9fbba07499f9f
#
_entry.id   122532d7e94965965cd9fbba07499f9f
#
_cell.length_a   1.000
_cell.length_b   1.000
_cell.length_c   1.000
_cell.angle_alpha   90.00
_cell.angle_beta   90.00
_cell.angle_gamma   90.00
#
_symmetry.space_group_name_H-M   'P 1'
#
loop_
_entity.id
_entity.type
_entity.pdbx_description
1 polymer ?
#
loop_
_entity_poly.entity_id
_entity_poly.type
_entity_poly.pdbx_seq_one_letter_code
_entity_poly.pdbx_strand_id
1 'polypeptide(L)'
;MGIRHHSIQGSQSLDLSTQRPDCIHAITGRGKGGRLSIPAGWISITLVLEGTLELGNGDLPWRLGTRQLQLWVDGSLRHGSRDHGWWLCVAAPAGLWQKPPKSTASIINCLIPRELSCDSKLARAVVHMCRARWFRHSVDSSDAAYQLGLLRDALIERQQPMHMQLERCSGRTVLRRHQTLLRLLRVQHLIRCTIETRLDLVSLAAVANYSPTHLIRIYRDVFGETPSEYAARLRNKRALDLVCNTNLSVCEIAESLGFESESAFCRAFKHAFGCTTTAARRGQQVQDSVLAAPRLKAPSNIAVETPMLEWAVAS
;
A
#
# COMPACT_ATOMS: atom_id res chain seq x y z
N MET A 1 -4.27 -2.50 -29.25
CA MET A 1 -3.97 -2.90 -27.84
C MET A 1 -5.14 -3.72 -27.34
N GLY A 2 -4.92 -4.95 -26.87
CA GLY A 2 -6.00 -5.85 -26.45
C GLY A 2 -5.90 -6.19 -24.96
N ILE A 3 -6.96 -6.80 -24.40
CA ILE A 3 -6.95 -7.37 -23.05
C ILE A 3 -6.83 -8.88 -23.15
N ARG A 4 -5.84 -9.47 -22.46
CA ARG A 4 -5.70 -10.91 -22.26
C ARG A 4 -6.21 -11.30 -20.90
N HIS A 5 -7.14 -12.24 -20.88
CA HIS A 5 -7.71 -12.72 -19.64
C HIS A 5 -7.02 -14.02 -19.21
N HIS A 6 -6.62 -14.08 -17.95
CA HIS A 6 -6.02 -15.24 -17.31
C HIS A 6 -6.84 -15.66 -16.10
N SER A 7 -6.88 -16.95 -15.83
CA SER A 7 -7.49 -17.52 -14.62
C SER A 7 -6.46 -18.39 -13.93
N ILE A 8 -6.21 -18.13 -12.66
CA ILE A 8 -5.34 -18.91 -11.80
C ILE A 8 -6.21 -19.61 -10.78
N GLN A 9 -6.27 -20.95 -10.85
CA GLN A 9 -7.05 -21.77 -9.94
C GLN A 9 -6.16 -22.76 -9.20
N GLY A 10 -6.36 -22.90 -7.90
CA GLY A 10 -5.54 -23.80 -7.09
C GLY A 10 -4.05 -23.45 -7.18
N SER A 11 -3.20 -24.45 -7.35
CA SER A 11 -1.73 -24.32 -7.36
C SER A 11 -1.12 -23.85 -8.69
N GLN A 12 -1.92 -23.29 -9.59
CA GLN A 12 -1.43 -22.80 -10.88
C GLN A 12 -0.51 -21.58 -10.70
N SER A 13 0.46 -21.45 -11.59
CA SER A 13 1.36 -20.30 -11.65
C SER A 13 1.30 -19.62 -13.01
N LEU A 14 1.33 -18.30 -13.00
CA LEU A 14 1.44 -17.45 -14.19
C LEU A 14 2.63 -16.51 -14.03
N ASP A 15 3.51 -16.52 -15.01
CA ASP A 15 4.61 -15.57 -15.11
C ASP A 15 4.35 -14.62 -16.29
N LEU A 16 4.18 -13.33 -15.98
CA LEU A 16 3.91 -12.31 -16.99
C LEU A 16 5.17 -11.92 -17.79
N SER A 17 6.38 -12.29 -17.34
CA SER A 17 7.61 -12.06 -18.11
C SER A 17 7.63 -12.85 -19.42
N THR A 18 6.92 -13.99 -19.47
CA THR A 18 6.79 -14.84 -20.66
C THR A 18 5.62 -14.45 -21.56
N GLN A 19 4.83 -13.45 -21.14
CA GLN A 19 3.64 -13.02 -21.86
C GLN A 19 3.94 -11.84 -22.77
N ARG A 20 3.02 -11.58 -23.70
CA ARG A 20 3.14 -10.46 -24.66
C ARG A 20 3.12 -9.11 -23.95
N PRO A 21 4.11 -8.24 -24.20
CA PRO A 21 4.17 -6.92 -23.56
C PRO A 21 3.30 -5.84 -24.24
N ASP A 22 2.63 -6.17 -25.35
CA ASP A 22 1.83 -5.23 -26.14
C ASP A 22 0.34 -5.19 -25.76
N CYS A 23 -0.04 -5.89 -24.67
CA CYS A 23 -1.42 -5.98 -24.21
C CYS A 23 -1.55 -5.82 -22.70
N ILE A 24 -2.79 -5.58 -22.27
CA ILE A 24 -3.19 -5.55 -20.86
C ILE A 24 -3.48 -7.00 -20.44
N HIS A 25 -3.03 -7.38 -19.25
CA HIS A 25 -3.34 -8.66 -18.64
C HIS A 25 -4.33 -8.46 -17.52
N ALA A 26 -5.50 -9.04 -17.65
CA ALA A 26 -6.54 -9.10 -16.64
C ALA A 26 -6.56 -10.50 -16.02
N ILE A 27 -6.23 -10.61 -14.76
CA ILE A 27 -6.02 -11.88 -14.07
C ILE A 27 -7.06 -12.03 -12.97
N THR A 28 -7.67 -13.22 -12.91
CA THR A 28 -8.54 -13.63 -11.81
C THR A 28 -7.88 -14.82 -11.10
N GLY A 29 -7.57 -14.64 -9.82
CA GLY A 29 -7.06 -15.72 -8.98
C GLY A 29 -8.12 -16.19 -7.99
N ARG A 30 -8.28 -17.52 -7.86
CA ARG A 30 -9.22 -18.13 -6.93
C ARG A 30 -8.67 -19.42 -6.32
N GLY A 31 -8.88 -19.59 -5.03
CA GLY A 31 -8.47 -20.78 -4.28
C GLY A 31 -7.11 -20.62 -3.61
N LYS A 32 -6.52 -21.75 -3.20
CA LYS A 32 -5.25 -21.83 -2.45
C LYS A 32 -4.10 -22.20 -3.39
N GLY A 33 -2.92 -21.64 -3.15
CA GLY A 33 -1.67 -22.03 -3.82
C GLY A 33 -1.38 -21.31 -5.14
N GLY A 34 -2.31 -20.50 -5.66
CA GLY A 34 -2.11 -19.75 -6.89
C GLY A 34 -0.95 -18.75 -6.79
N ARG A 35 -0.14 -18.66 -7.86
CA ARG A 35 1.02 -17.74 -7.93
C ARG A 35 0.97 -16.89 -9.18
N LEU A 36 1.31 -15.61 -9.03
CA LEU A 36 1.48 -14.68 -10.13
C LEU A 36 2.83 -13.96 -9.98
N SER A 37 3.60 -13.90 -11.07
CA SER A 37 4.84 -13.14 -11.14
C SER A 37 4.67 -12.00 -12.15
N ILE A 38 4.94 -10.77 -11.71
CA ILE A 38 4.87 -9.54 -12.50
C ILE A 38 6.30 -9.00 -12.65
N PRO A 39 6.81 -8.82 -13.86
CA PRO A 39 8.19 -8.37 -14.07
C PRO A 39 8.37 -6.88 -13.74
N ALA A 40 9.62 -6.48 -13.50
CA ALA A 40 9.98 -5.08 -13.36
C ALA A 40 9.62 -4.28 -14.62
N GLY A 41 9.30 -3.00 -14.47
CA GLY A 41 8.88 -2.13 -15.56
C GLY A 41 7.39 -2.24 -15.93
N TRP A 42 6.63 -3.06 -15.19
CA TRP A 42 5.18 -3.16 -15.32
C TRP A 42 4.50 -2.41 -14.17
N ILE A 43 3.30 -1.93 -14.46
CA ILE A 43 2.39 -1.37 -13.44
C ILE A 43 1.25 -2.36 -13.25
N SER A 44 0.93 -2.64 -12.00
CA SER A 44 -0.17 -3.54 -11.65
C SER A 44 -1.05 -2.96 -10.56
N ILE A 45 -2.33 -3.29 -10.65
CA ILE A 45 -3.32 -3.01 -9.62
C ILE A 45 -3.96 -4.34 -9.21
N THR A 46 -3.86 -4.67 -7.94
CA THR A 46 -4.38 -5.91 -7.36
C THR A 46 -5.44 -5.59 -6.33
N LEU A 47 -6.61 -6.21 -6.47
CA LEU A 47 -7.75 -6.09 -5.56
C LEU A 47 -8.07 -7.46 -4.95
N VAL A 48 -8.14 -7.55 -3.63
CA VAL A 48 -8.62 -8.74 -2.93
C VAL A 48 -10.12 -8.60 -2.68
N LEU A 49 -10.90 -9.55 -3.21
CA LEU A 49 -12.35 -9.61 -3.01
C LEU A 49 -12.72 -10.42 -1.77
N GLU A 50 -11.95 -11.50 -1.50
CA GLU A 50 -12.17 -12.41 -0.39
C GLU A 50 -10.86 -13.01 0.09
N GLY A 51 -10.71 -13.20 1.40
CA GLY A 51 -9.52 -13.79 2.02
C GLY A 51 -8.33 -12.85 2.07
N THR A 52 -7.13 -13.43 2.01
CA THR A 52 -5.86 -12.70 2.05
C THR A 52 -4.94 -13.12 0.91
N LEU A 53 -4.19 -12.17 0.38
CA LEU A 53 -3.18 -12.39 -0.65
C LEU A 53 -1.81 -11.97 -0.10
N GLU A 54 -0.84 -12.87 -0.21
CA GLU A 54 0.55 -12.54 0.10
C GLU A 54 1.21 -11.92 -1.12
N LEU A 55 1.83 -10.78 -0.94
CA LEU A 55 2.60 -10.07 -1.95
C LEU A 55 4.08 -10.05 -1.55
N GLY A 56 4.98 -9.96 -2.53
CA GLY A 56 6.41 -9.84 -2.25
C GLY A 56 7.18 -9.27 -3.44
N ASN A 57 8.15 -8.42 -3.15
CA ASN A 57 9.03 -7.80 -4.14
C ASN A 57 10.50 -8.26 -3.99
N GLY A 58 10.71 -9.51 -3.56
CA GLY A 58 12.00 -10.10 -3.23
C GLY A 58 12.01 -10.61 -1.79
N ASP A 59 12.69 -9.93 -0.87
CA ASP A 59 12.96 -10.45 0.47
C ASP A 59 11.84 -10.16 1.50
N LEU A 60 10.89 -9.29 1.18
CA LEU A 60 9.88 -8.84 2.13
C LEU A 60 8.46 -9.15 1.64
N PRO A 61 7.85 -10.23 2.15
CA PRO A 61 6.44 -10.50 1.93
C PRO A 61 5.56 -9.62 2.82
N TRP A 62 4.41 -9.18 2.28
CA TRP A 62 3.35 -8.53 3.05
C TRP A 62 1.99 -9.06 2.65
N ARG A 63 0.96 -8.79 3.44
CA ARG A 63 -0.39 -9.29 3.21
C ARG A 63 -1.34 -8.18 2.81
N LEU A 64 -2.14 -8.48 1.80
CA LEU A 64 -3.25 -7.65 1.35
C LEU A 64 -4.55 -8.35 1.74
N GLY A 65 -5.39 -7.69 2.52
CA GLY A 65 -6.65 -8.22 3.02
C GLY A 65 -7.83 -7.93 2.09
N THR A 66 -9.01 -8.45 2.46
CA THR A 66 -10.26 -8.22 1.75
C THR A 66 -10.57 -6.72 1.61
N ARG A 67 -11.02 -6.30 0.44
CA ARG A 67 -11.31 -4.91 0.05
C ARG A 67 -10.10 -3.98 0.07
N GLN A 68 -8.90 -4.51 0.16
CA GLN A 68 -7.68 -3.74 -0.04
C GLN A 68 -7.24 -3.84 -1.49
N LEU A 69 -6.64 -2.77 -1.96
CA LEU A 69 -6.13 -2.62 -3.30
C LEU A 69 -4.66 -2.20 -3.22
N GLN A 70 -3.80 -2.90 -3.95
CA GLN A 70 -2.39 -2.55 -4.12
C GLN A 70 -2.15 -2.02 -5.51
N LEU A 71 -1.71 -0.77 -5.63
CA LEU A 71 -1.06 -0.26 -6.83
C LEU A 71 0.44 -0.45 -6.71
N TRP A 72 1.05 -1.12 -7.67
CA TRP A 72 2.48 -1.38 -7.72
C TRP A 72 3.08 -0.86 -9.03
N VAL A 73 4.19 -0.12 -8.93
CA VAL A 73 4.90 0.52 -10.07
C VAL A 73 6.42 0.37 -9.96
N ASP A 74 6.92 -0.26 -8.91
CA ASP A 74 8.33 -0.25 -8.54
C ASP A 74 8.93 -1.67 -8.44
N GLY A 75 9.57 -2.10 -9.51
CA GLY A 75 10.22 -3.41 -9.56
C GLY A 75 9.29 -4.57 -9.84
N SER A 76 9.79 -5.79 -9.61
CA SER A 76 8.99 -7.01 -9.76
C SER A 76 8.05 -7.20 -8.57
N LEU A 77 6.92 -7.88 -8.80
CA LEU A 77 5.96 -8.22 -7.76
C LEU A 77 5.54 -9.69 -7.90
N ARG A 78 5.49 -10.39 -6.78
CA ARG A 78 4.99 -11.76 -6.69
C ARG A 78 3.72 -11.80 -5.85
N HIS A 79 2.75 -12.56 -6.30
CA HIS A 79 1.54 -12.89 -5.54
C HIS A 79 1.56 -14.35 -5.14
N GLY A 80 1.11 -14.64 -3.92
CA GLY A 80 0.94 -15.99 -3.40
C GLY A 80 -0.35 -16.10 -2.59
N SER A 81 -1.20 -17.06 -2.92
CA SER A 81 -2.42 -17.33 -2.16
C SER A 81 -2.16 -18.49 -1.20
N ARG A 82 -1.95 -18.20 0.09
CA ARG A 82 -1.76 -19.26 1.12
C ARG A 82 -3.06 -19.90 1.54
N ASP A 83 -4.14 -19.11 1.57
CA ASP A 83 -5.48 -19.52 1.98
C ASP A 83 -6.45 -19.49 0.81
N HIS A 84 -7.68 -19.95 1.03
CA HIS A 84 -8.72 -19.75 0.05
C HIS A 84 -9.01 -18.26 -0.09
N GLY A 85 -8.81 -17.74 -1.29
CA GLY A 85 -9.01 -16.34 -1.59
C GLY A 85 -9.53 -16.10 -2.99
N TRP A 86 -10.08 -14.93 -3.21
CA TRP A 86 -10.49 -14.45 -4.52
C TRP A 86 -9.92 -13.05 -4.73
N TRP A 87 -9.12 -12.92 -5.77
CA TRP A 87 -8.47 -11.67 -6.10
C TRP A 87 -8.44 -11.40 -7.60
N LEU A 88 -8.33 -10.14 -7.95
CA LEU A 88 -8.25 -9.64 -9.31
C LEU A 88 -6.96 -8.84 -9.46
N CYS A 89 -6.34 -8.95 -10.63
CA CYS A 89 -5.17 -8.14 -10.95
C CYS A 89 -5.25 -7.65 -12.40
N VAL A 90 -4.98 -6.37 -12.61
CA VAL A 90 -4.76 -5.78 -13.93
C VAL A 90 -3.32 -5.35 -14.00
N ALA A 91 -2.56 -5.90 -14.96
CA ALA A 91 -1.14 -5.61 -15.13
C ALA A 91 -0.83 -5.32 -16.61
N ALA A 92 0.07 -4.37 -16.84
CA ALA A 92 0.58 -4.03 -18.15
C ALA A 92 1.94 -3.33 -18.05
N PRO A 93 2.78 -3.35 -19.10
CA PRO A 93 3.97 -2.52 -19.17
C PRO A 93 3.69 -1.04 -18.88
N ALA A 94 4.59 -0.36 -18.19
CA ALA A 94 4.42 1.03 -17.78
C ALA A 94 4.08 1.98 -18.95
N GLY A 95 4.63 1.72 -20.14
CA GLY A 95 4.35 2.50 -21.34
C GLY A 95 2.87 2.51 -21.77
N LEU A 96 2.12 1.44 -21.48
CA LEU A 96 0.69 1.36 -21.81
C LEU A 96 -0.19 2.19 -20.85
N TRP A 97 0.30 2.47 -19.64
CA TRP A 97 -0.39 3.31 -18.66
C TRP A 97 -0.18 4.80 -18.89
N GLN A 98 0.80 5.17 -19.72
CA GLN A 98 1.10 6.57 -19.99
C GLN A 98 0.13 7.15 -21.02
N LYS A 99 -0.41 8.34 -20.77
CA LYS A 99 -1.05 9.14 -21.80
C LYS A 99 0.04 9.72 -22.68
N PRO A 100 -0.10 9.73 -24.01
CA PRO A 100 0.83 10.47 -24.85
C PRO A 100 0.90 11.93 -24.36
N PRO A 101 2.09 12.50 -24.19
CA PRO A 101 2.25 13.83 -23.62
C PRO A 101 1.58 14.87 -24.54
N LYS A 102 0.44 15.39 -24.12
CA LYS A 102 -0.20 16.57 -24.78
C LYS A 102 0.41 17.89 -24.33
N SER A 103 1.28 17.88 -23.31
CA SER A 103 1.97 19.06 -22.76
C SER A 103 3.02 18.64 -21.76
N THR A 104 4.06 19.44 -21.63
CA THR A 104 5.16 19.35 -20.68
C THR A 104 4.72 18.87 -19.29
N ALA A 105 5.10 17.65 -18.96
CA ALA A 105 5.27 17.10 -17.60
C ALA A 105 4.38 17.67 -16.49
N SER A 106 3.09 17.36 -16.54
CA SER A 106 2.28 17.57 -15.34
C SER A 106 2.61 16.48 -14.32
N ILE A 107 3.00 16.90 -13.11
CA ILE A 107 3.19 16.07 -11.91
C ILE A 107 1.97 15.16 -11.66
N ILE A 108 0.79 15.62 -12.08
CA ILE A 108 -0.53 15.00 -11.92
C ILE A 108 -0.66 13.62 -12.62
N ASN A 109 0.25 13.26 -13.53
CA ASN A 109 0.14 12.02 -14.32
C ASN A 109 0.99 10.85 -13.80
N CYS A 110 1.71 11.01 -12.68
CA CYS A 110 2.53 9.95 -12.11
C CYS A 110 1.70 9.04 -11.20
N LEU A 111 1.64 7.75 -11.52
CA LEU A 111 1.12 6.74 -10.60
C LEU A 111 2.13 6.46 -9.50
N ILE A 112 1.66 6.41 -8.26
CA ILE A 112 2.49 6.25 -7.06
C ILE A 112 2.13 4.92 -6.40
N PRO A 113 3.09 3.99 -6.14
CA PRO A 113 2.82 2.70 -5.53
C PRO A 113 2.25 2.88 -4.13
N ARG A 114 1.10 2.26 -3.86
CA ARG A 114 0.44 2.36 -2.55
C ARG A 114 -0.61 1.27 -2.36
N GLU A 115 -0.80 0.91 -1.09
CA GLU A 115 -2.04 0.27 -0.65
C GLU A 115 -3.14 1.33 -0.53
N LEU A 116 -4.30 1.02 -1.05
CA LEU A 116 -5.48 1.86 -1.03
C LEU A 116 -6.67 1.07 -0.48
N SER A 117 -7.51 1.71 0.30
CA SER A 117 -8.86 1.18 0.56
C SER A 117 -9.64 1.21 -0.75
N CYS A 118 -10.25 0.10 -1.11
CA CYS A 118 -10.99 0.00 -2.36
C CYS A 118 -12.34 0.70 -2.24
N ASP A 119 -12.49 1.83 -2.93
CA ASP A 119 -13.79 2.45 -3.14
C ASP A 119 -14.59 1.77 -4.26
N SER A 120 -15.87 2.09 -4.35
CA SER A 120 -16.77 1.50 -5.34
C SER A 120 -16.41 1.84 -6.80
N LYS A 121 -15.73 2.97 -7.05
CA LYS A 121 -15.33 3.42 -8.40
C LYS A 121 -14.15 2.58 -8.89
N LEU A 122 -13.09 2.46 -8.07
CA LEU A 122 -11.92 1.64 -8.38
C LEU A 122 -12.28 0.16 -8.46
N ALA A 123 -13.09 -0.35 -7.50
CA ALA A 123 -13.55 -1.73 -7.52
C ALA A 123 -14.26 -2.07 -8.83
N ARG A 124 -15.23 -1.23 -9.24
CA ARG A 124 -15.98 -1.43 -10.49
C ARG A 124 -15.07 -1.43 -11.71
N ALA A 125 -14.10 -0.51 -11.79
CA ALA A 125 -13.17 -0.44 -12.90
C ALA A 125 -12.31 -1.72 -13.02
N VAL A 126 -11.72 -2.19 -11.91
CA VAL A 126 -10.92 -3.42 -11.89
C VAL A 126 -11.78 -4.65 -12.22
N VAL A 127 -12.96 -4.76 -11.59
CA VAL A 127 -13.91 -5.85 -11.83
C VAL A 127 -14.36 -5.87 -13.30
N HIS A 128 -14.66 -4.71 -13.87
CA HIS A 128 -15.08 -4.61 -15.27
C HIS A 128 -13.99 -5.14 -16.21
N MET A 129 -12.75 -4.71 -16.04
CA MET A 129 -11.63 -5.20 -16.83
C MET A 129 -11.38 -6.70 -16.69
N CYS A 130 -11.60 -7.27 -15.49
CA CYS A 130 -11.42 -8.71 -15.26
C CYS A 130 -12.63 -9.57 -15.68
N ARG A 131 -13.83 -8.99 -15.78
CA ARG A 131 -15.08 -9.71 -16.15
C ARG A 131 -15.30 -9.83 -17.66
N ALA A 132 -14.64 -9.08 -18.51
CA ALA A 132 -14.91 -9.01 -19.95
C ALA A 132 -14.84 -10.38 -20.68
N ARG A 133 -14.31 -11.44 -20.03
CA ARG A 133 -14.35 -12.83 -20.54
C ARG A 133 -15.78 -13.43 -20.59
N TRP A 134 -16.75 -12.89 -19.83
CA TRP A 134 -18.11 -13.44 -19.76
C TRP A 134 -18.99 -13.00 -20.96
N PHE A 135 -18.61 -11.93 -21.63
CA PHE A 135 -19.27 -11.47 -22.84
C PHE A 135 -18.39 -11.87 -24.02
N ARG A 136 -18.86 -12.80 -24.84
CA ARG A 136 -18.20 -13.38 -26.04
C ARG A 136 -17.87 -12.40 -27.17
N HIS A 137 -17.73 -11.12 -26.89
CA HIS A 137 -17.34 -10.13 -27.89
C HIS A 137 -15.87 -9.81 -27.70
N SER A 138 -15.10 -9.92 -28.77
CA SER A 138 -13.73 -9.38 -28.86
C SER A 138 -13.80 -7.90 -28.45
N VAL A 139 -13.23 -7.56 -27.30
CA VAL A 139 -13.11 -6.16 -26.89
C VAL A 139 -12.20 -5.50 -27.89
N ASP A 140 -12.73 -4.56 -28.67
CA ASP A 140 -11.98 -3.80 -29.67
C ASP A 140 -10.79 -3.10 -29.00
N SER A 141 -9.69 -2.97 -29.74
CA SER A 141 -8.45 -2.35 -29.24
C SER A 141 -8.65 -0.94 -28.68
N SER A 142 -9.65 -0.21 -29.18
CA SER A 142 -10.05 1.11 -28.70
C SER A 142 -10.70 1.04 -27.30
N ASP A 143 -11.51 0.04 -27.05
CA ASP A 143 -12.20 -0.13 -25.77
C ASP A 143 -11.20 -0.50 -24.66
N ALA A 144 -10.24 -1.40 -24.93
CA ALA A 144 -9.21 -1.77 -23.95
C ALA A 144 -8.36 -0.56 -23.50
N ALA A 145 -7.96 0.29 -24.42
CA ALA A 145 -7.21 1.52 -24.12
C ALA A 145 -8.06 2.53 -23.33
N TYR A 146 -9.33 2.64 -23.67
CA TYR A 146 -10.29 3.49 -22.98
C TYR A 146 -10.50 3.01 -21.52
N GLN A 147 -10.72 1.72 -21.31
CA GLN A 147 -10.90 1.13 -19.97
C GLN A 147 -9.66 1.32 -19.09
N LEU A 148 -8.46 1.09 -19.63
CA LEU A 148 -7.23 1.36 -18.91
C LEU A 148 -7.07 2.85 -18.56
N GLY A 149 -7.49 3.73 -19.47
CA GLY A 149 -7.53 5.16 -19.27
C GLY A 149 -8.44 5.57 -18.10
N LEU A 150 -9.64 5.02 -18.03
CA LEU A 150 -10.59 5.25 -16.94
C LEU A 150 -10.04 4.77 -15.59
N LEU A 151 -9.45 3.58 -15.57
CA LEU A 151 -8.82 3.05 -14.37
C LEU A 151 -7.65 3.94 -13.89
N ARG A 152 -6.79 4.36 -14.81
CA ARG A 152 -5.69 5.27 -14.52
C ARG A 152 -6.19 6.62 -13.98
N ASP A 153 -7.18 7.23 -14.63
CA ASP A 153 -7.70 8.55 -14.23
C ASP A 153 -8.35 8.48 -12.84
N ALA A 154 -9.04 7.37 -12.51
CA ALA A 154 -9.56 7.11 -11.17
C ALA A 154 -8.45 6.94 -10.11
N LEU A 155 -7.34 6.29 -10.48
CA LEU A 155 -6.18 6.16 -9.60
C LEU A 155 -5.50 7.51 -9.33
N ILE A 156 -5.32 8.33 -10.38
CA ILE A 156 -4.73 9.67 -10.26
C ILE A 156 -5.60 10.54 -9.36
N GLU A 157 -6.92 10.54 -9.55
CA GLU A 157 -7.86 11.26 -8.70
C GLU A 157 -7.71 10.86 -7.22
N ARG A 158 -7.63 9.56 -6.96
CA ARG A 158 -7.47 9.02 -5.60
C ARG A 158 -6.11 9.35 -4.98
N GLN A 159 -5.09 9.60 -5.80
CA GLN A 159 -3.73 9.91 -5.37
C GLN A 159 -3.43 11.41 -5.26
N GLN A 160 -4.40 12.28 -5.50
CA GLN A 160 -4.20 13.72 -5.40
C GLN A 160 -3.52 14.19 -4.10
N PRO A 161 -3.86 13.68 -2.90
CA PRO A 161 -3.17 14.06 -1.67
C PRO A 161 -1.66 13.74 -1.68
N MET A 162 -1.24 12.74 -2.45
CA MET A 162 0.18 12.36 -2.58
C MET A 162 0.97 13.26 -3.53
N HIS A 163 0.30 13.97 -4.42
CA HIS A 163 0.96 14.93 -5.30
C HIS A 163 1.60 16.07 -4.51
N MET A 164 1.02 16.47 -3.38
CA MET A 164 1.65 17.42 -2.47
C MET A 164 2.97 16.90 -1.89
N GLN A 165 3.05 15.60 -1.59
CA GLN A 165 4.29 14.97 -1.16
C GLN A 165 5.33 14.94 -2.29
N LEU A 166 4.89 14.69 -3.51
CA LEU A 166 5.74 14.75 -4.70
C LEU A 166 6.31 16.16 -4.92
N GLU A 167 5.52 17.21 -4.69
CA GLU A 167 5.95 18.60 -4.78
C GLU A 167 7.01 18.96 -3.73
N ARG A 168 6.91 18.40 -2.53
CA ARG A 168 7.89 18.57 -1.45
C ARG A 168 9.20 17.82 -1.69
N CYS A 169 9.21 16.85 -2.62
CA CYS A 169 10.43 16.13 -2.95
C CYS A 169 11.45 17.03 -3.63
N SER A 170 12.72 16.89 -3.25
CA SER A 170 13.84 17.56 -3.90
C SER A 170 14.06 17.02 -5.32
N GLY A 171 14.34 17.90 -6.26
CA GLY A 171 14.63 17.55 -7.66
C GLY A 171 14.22 18.66 -8.63
N ARG A 172 15.06 18.95 -9.61
CA ARG A 172 14.79 19.97 -10.65
C ARG A 172 13.74 19.53 -11.67
N THR A 173 13.56 18.20 -11.85
CA THR A 173 12.60 17.64 -12.80
C THR A 173 11.55 16.80 -12.06
N VAL A 174 10.37 16.70 -12.63
CA VAL A 174 9.28 15.83 -12.11
C VAL A 174 9.76 14.38 -11.95
N LEU A 175 10.52 13.88 -12.92
CA LEU A 175 11.05 12.52 -12.88
C LEU A 175 11.97 12.31 -11.66
N ARG A 176 12.86 13.26 -11.36
CA ARG A 176 13.74 13.18 -10.18
C ARG A 176 12.95 13.25 -8.87
N ARG A 177 11.93 14.12 -8.78
CA ARG A 177 11.05 14.18 -7.62
C ARG A 177 10.30 12.87 -7.43
N HIS A 178 9.79 12.29 -8.50
CA HIS A 178 9.12 10.99 -8.47
C HIS A 178 10.07 9.88 -7.99
N GLN A 179 11.29 9.81 -8.52
CA GLN A 179 12.30 8.85 -8.05
C GLN A 179 12.63 9.03 -6.57
N THR A 180 12.73 10.29 -6.09
CA THR A 180 12.93 10.59 -4.68
C THR A 180 11.76 10.05 -3.84
N LEU A 181 10.52 10.33 -4.25
CA LEU A 181 9.33 9.85 -3.55
C LEU A 181 9.29 8.31 -3.51
N LEU A 182 9.58 7.62 -4.62
CA LEU A 182 9.64 6.16 -4.67
C LEU A 182 10.62 5.57 -3.67
N ARG A 183 11.82 6.17 -3.54
CA ARG A 183 12.81 5.74 -2.54
C ARG A 183 12.29 5.89 -1.11
N LEU A 184 11.63 7.00 -0.79
CA LEU A 184 11.04 7.23 0.53
C LEU A 184 9.84 6.30 0.80
N LEU A 185 9.04 6.00 -0.21
CA LEU A 185 7.93 5.03 -0.10
C LEU A 185 8.43 3.59 0.13
N ARG A 186 9.60 3.21 -0.42
CA ARG A 186 10.25 1.93 -0.08
C ARG A 186 10.60 1.85 1.40
N VAL A 187 11.12 2.95 1.96
CA VAL A 187 11.39 3.04 3.41
C VAL A 187 10.10 2.88 4.21
N GLN A 188 9.02 3.58 3.82
CA GLN A 188 7.72 3.41 4.49
C GLN A 188 7.19 1.98 4.38
N HIS A 189 7.32 1.38 3.21
CA HIS A 189 6.90 0.01 2.99
C HIS A 189 7.69 -0.96 3.89
N LEU A 190 9.01 -0.83 3.94
CA LEU A 190 9.86 -1.64 4.81
C LEU A 190 9.46 -1.50 6.28
N ILE A 191 9.26 -0.28 6.78
CA ILE A 191 8.81 -0.04 8.16
C ILE A 191 7.45 -0.72 8.42
N ARG A 192 6.51 -0.67 7.49
CA ARG A 192 5.19 -1.33 7.63
C ARG A 192 5.28 -2.86 7.69
N CYS A 193 6.16 -3.43 6.87
CA CYS A 193 6.34 -4.89 6.82
C CYS A 193 7.08 -5.46 8.04
N THR A 194 7.82 -4.60 8.76
CA THR A 194 8.71 -5.01 9.86
C THR A 194 8.38 -4.31 11.17
N ILE A 195 7.08 -4.00 11.41
CA ILE A 195 6.62 -3.32 12.63
C ILE A 195 7.05 -4.05 13.90
N GLU A 196 7.11 -5.38 13.85
CA GLU A 196 7.46 -6.27 14.96
C GLU A 196 8.96 -6.29 15.24
N THR A 197 9.79 -5.90 14.26
CA THR A 197 11.25 -5.86 14.42
C THR A 197 11.76 -4.42 14.47
N ARG A 198 12.82 -4.21 15.24
CA ARG A 198 13.45 -2.90 15.35
C ARG A 198 14.41 -2.71 14.16
N LEU A 199 13.97 -2.00 13.12
CA LEU A 199 14.87 -1.62 12.03
C LEU A 199 15.77 -0.48 12.48
N ASP A 200 17.06 -0.62 12.19
CA ASP A 200 18.01 0.46 12.37
C ASP A 200 17.92 1.48 11.23
N LEU A 201 18.33 2.69 11.52
CA LEU A 201 18.32 3.80 10.55
C LEU A 201 19.28 3.56 9.38
N VAL A 202 20.37 2.80 9.59
CA VAL A 202 21.39 2.52 8.57
C VAL A 202 20.78 1.61 7.49
N SER A 203 20.08 0.56 7.90
CA SER A 203 19.37 -0.33 6.99
C SER A 203 18.28 0.39 6.19
N LEU A 204 17.52 1.28 6.84
CA LEU A 204 16.52 2.11 6.14
C LEU A 204 17.16 3.07 5.13
N ALA A 205 18.30 3.66 5.47
CA ALA A 205 19.01 4.57 4.60
C ALA A 205 19.62 3.85 3.39
N ALA A 206 20.12 2.62 3.58
CA ALA A 206 20.64 1.78 2.50
C ALA A 206 19.57 1.46 1.45
N VAL A 207 18.36 1.11 1.87
CA VAL A 207 17.22 0.83 0.95
C VAL A 207 16.85 2.06 0.12
N ALA A 208 17.00 3.26 0.67
CA ALA A 208 16.73 4.51 -0.06
C ALA A 208 17.93 5.02 -0.86
N ASN A 209 19.11 4.39 -0.74
CA ASN A 209 20.38 4.91 -1.26
C ASN A 209 20.68 6.32 -0.76
N TYR A 210 20.56 6.55 0.55
CA TYR A 210 20.88 7.79 1.25
C TYR A 210 21.80 7.54 2.45
N SER A 211 22.46 8.58 2.92
CA SER A 211 23.06 8.54 4.26
C SER A 211 21.94 8.64 5.33
N PRO A 212 22.15 8.10 6.55
CA PRO A 212 21.16 8.18 7.62
C PRO A 212 20.67 9.61 7.91
N THR A 213 21.59 10.56 8.00
CA THR A 213 21.28 11.98 8.26
C THR A 213 20.47 12.59 7.11
N HIS A 214 20.82 12.27 5.86
CA HIS A 214 20.08 12.76 4.69
C HIS A 214 18.68 12.15 4.63
N LEU A 215 18.53 10.84 4.93
CA LEU A 215 17.24 10.20 5.00
C LEU A 215 16.32 10.89 6.02
N ILE A 216 16.78 11.14 7.26
CA ILE A 216 15.97 11.80 8.29
C ILE A 216 15.45 13.14 7.78
N ARG A 217 16.34 13.96 7.21
CA ARG A 217 15.99 15.30 6.73
C ARG A 217 14.96 15.25 5.60
N ILE A 218 15.26 14.51 4.52
CA ILE A 218 14.38 14.46 3.34
C ILE A 218 13.04 13.79 3.64
N TYR A 219 13.04 12.78 4.50
CA TYR A 219 11.81 12.11 4.91
C TYR A 219 10.90 13.06 5.70
N ARG A 220 11.48 13.82 6.65
CA ARG A 220 10.75 14.85 7.40
C ARG A 220 10.24 15.98 6.50
N ASP A 221 11.03 16.43 5.53
CA ASP A 221 10.63 17.48 4.59
C ASP A 221 9.41 17.05 3.77
N VAL A 222 9.36 15.76 3.36
CA VAL A 222 8.29 15.23 2.50
C VAL A 222 7.06 14.81 3.30
N PHE A 223 7.23 14.12 4.42
CA PHE A 223 6.11 13.51 5.17
C PHE A 223 5.76 14.24 6.47
N GLY A 224 6.58 15.20 6.93
CA GLY A 224 6.37 15.96 8.17
C GLY A 224 6.82 15.21 9.43
N GLU A 225 7.33 13.99 9.31
CA GLU A 225 7.80 13.15 10.41
C GLU A 225 9.09 12.41 10.01
N THR A 226 9.87 11.94 10.96
CA THR A 226 11.04 11.10 10.69
C THR A 226 10.64 9.63 10.47
N PRO A 227 11.54 8.79 9.89
CA PRO A 227 11.29 7.35 9.79
C PRO A 227 11.01 6.70 11.15
N SER A 228 11.69 7.13 12.20
CA SER A 228 11.52 6.60 13.55
C SER A 228 10.18 7.01 14.17
N GLU A 229 9.74 8.26 13.97
CA GLU A 229 8.42 8.74 14.40
C GLU A 229 7.30 8.01 13.66
N TYR A 230 7.46 7.78 12.36
CA TYR A 230 6.53 6.97 11.57
C TYR A 230 6.43 5.53 12.10
N ALA A 231 7.56 4.86 12.36
CA ALA A 231 7.58 3.50 12.92
C ALA A 231 6.91 3.45 14.30
N ALA A 232 7.20 4.43 15.18
CA ALA A 232 6.58 4.53 16.51
C ALA A 232 5.06 4.72 16.41
N ARG A 233 4.60 5.59 15.52
CA ARG A 233 3.17 5.83 15.28
C ARG A 233 2.45 4.56 14.81
N LEU A 234 3.03 3.80 13.89
CA LEU A 234 2.45 2.53 13.41
C LEU A 234 2.42 1.49 14.54
N ARG A 235 3.49 1.37 15.33
CA ARG A 235 3.55 0.44 16.48
C ARG A 235 2.51 0.80 17.52
N ASN A 236 2.35 2.08 17.83
CA ASN A 236 1.32 2.56 18.75
C ASN A 236 -0.09 2.21 18.23
N LYS A 237 -0.38 2.49 16.94
CA LYS A 237 -1.66 2.12 16.35
C LYS A 237 -1.93 0.61 16.46
N ARG A 238 -0.93 -0.22 16.17
CA ARG A 238 -1.06 -1.67 16.31
C ARG A 238 -1.27 -2.10 17.76
N ALA A 239 -0.56 -1.46 18.70
CA ALA A 239 -0.72 -1.70 20.14
C ALA A 239 -2.16 -1.41 20.59
N LEU A 240 -2.70 -0.28 20.19
CA LEU A 240 -4.08 0.10 20.52
C LEU A 240 -5.08 -0.89 19.94
N ASP A 241 -4.92 -1.27 18.67
CA ASP A 241 -5.77 -2.24 17.99
C ASP A 241 -5.76 -3.60 18.72
N LEU A 242 -4.58 -4.13 19.07
CA LEU A 242 -4.46 -5.36 19.81
C LEU A 242 -5.08 -5.29 21.21
N VAL A 243 -4.88 -4.20 21.92
CA VAL A 243 -5.42 -3.99 23.27
C VAL A 243 -6.95 -3.91 23.24
N CYS A 244 -7.52 -3.17 22.29
CA CYS A 244 -8.97 -2.90 22.27
C CYS A 244 -9.80 -3.98 21.56
N ASN A 245 -9.22 -4.63 20.53
CA ASN A 245 -9.98 -5.48 19.60
C ASN A 245 -9.61 -6.97 19.70
N THR A 246 -8.74 -7.37 20.66
CA THR A 246 -8.38 -8.77 20.85
C THR A 246 -8.45 -9.17 22.32
N ASN A 247 -8.55 -10.49 22.57
CA ASN A 247 -8.51 -11.07 23.91
C ASN A 247 -7.09 -11.47 24.35
N LEU A 248 -6.04 -11.07 23.60
CA LEU A 248 -4.67 -11.38 23.95
C LEU A 248 -4.31 -10.75 25.29
N SER A 249 -3.52 -11.46 26.09
CA SER A 249 -2.96 -10.95 27.33
C SER A 249 -2.00 -9.78 27.04
N VAL A 250 -1.76 -8.93 28.02
CA VAL A 250 -0.82 -7.81 27.89
C VAL A 250 0.61 -8.32 27.61
N CYS A 251 0.95 -9.47 28.18
CA CYS A 251 2.23 -10.13 27.96
C CYS A 251 2.38 -10.57 26.48
N GLU A 252 1.38 -11.27 25.93
CA GLU A 252 1.37 -11.69 24.51
C GLU A 252 1.44 -10.50 23.55
N ILE A 253 0.75 -9.41 23.89
CA ILE A 253 0.81 -8.18 23.09
C ILE A 253 2.22 -7.56 23.15
N ALA A 254 2.83 -7.48 24.33
CA ALA A 254 4.17 -6.96 24.52
C ALA A 254 5.20 -7.75 23.70
N GLU A 255 5.12 -9.08 23.76
CA GLU A 255 5.98 -9.99 23.01
C GLU A 255 5.77 -9.83 21.50
N SER A 256 4.51 -9.81 21.02
CA SER A 256 4.19 -9.65 19.58
C SER A 256 4.65 -8.32 18.99
N LEU A 257 4.82 -7.29 19.83
CA LEU A 257 5.31 -5.96 19.42
C LEU A 257 6.81 -5.76 19.66
N GLY A 258 7.53 -6.83 20.11
CA GLY A 258 8.97 -6.82 20.32
C GLY A 258 9.41 -5.99 21.54
N PHE A 259 8.59 -5.89 22.58
CA PHE A 259 8.99 -5.29 23.87
C PHE A 259 9.72 -6.32 24.74
N GLU A 260 10.76 -5.86 25.43
CA GLU A 260 11.57 -6.69 26.33
C GLU A 260 10.79 -7.18 27.56
N SER A 261 9.72 -6.48 27.96
CA SER A 261 8.86 -6.84 29.08
C SER A 261 7.48 -6.19 28.99
N GLU A 262 6.51 -6.84 29.66
CA GLU A 262 5.16 -6.29 29.84
C GLU A 262 5.19 -4.90 30.50
N SER A 263 6.06 -4.72 31.49
CA SER A 263 6.21 -3.43 32.19
C SER A 263 6.72 -2.32 31.27
N ALA A 264 7.64 -2.64 30.35
CA ALA A 264 8.13 -1.70 29.35
C ALA A 264 7.01 -1.30 28.37
N PHE A 265 6.23 -2.28 27.91
CA PHE A 265 5.06 -2.05 27.07
C PHE A 265 4.00 -1.18 27.77
N CYS A 266 3.61 -1.52 29.00
CA CYS A 266 2.61 -0.76 29.76
C CYS A 266 3.02 0.69 29.98
N ARG A 267 4.30 0.97 30.26
CA ARG A 267 4.81 2.34 30.37
C ARG A 267 4.75 3.07 29.04
N ALA A 268 5.19 2.44 27.96
CA ALA A 268 5.14 3.02 26.61
C ALA A 268 3.71 3.29 26.17
N PHE A 269 2.78 2.36 26.41
CA PHE A 269 1.36 2.50 26.12
C PHE A 269 0.74 3.67 26.88
N LYS A 270 0.96 3.72 28.21
CA LYS A 270 0.47 4.84 29.04
C LYS A 270 1.04 6.19 28.58
N HIS A 271 2.32 6.23 28.22
CA HIS A 271 2.94 7.45 27.71
C HIS A 271 2.32 7.89 26.37
N ALA A 272 2.06 6.92 25.45
CA ALA A 272 1.51 7.21 24.12
C ALA A 272 0.02 7.60 24.18
N PHE A 273 -0.77 6.97 25.06
CA PHE A 273 -2.24 7.09 25.06
C PHE A 273 -2.83 7.80 26.27
N GLY A 274 -2.01 8.15 27.24
CA GLY A 274 -2.46 8.79 28.49
C GLY A 274 -3.25 7.90 29.43
N CYS A 275 -3.56 6.64 29.05
CA CYS A 275 -4.34 5.68 29.84
C CYS A 275 -3.63 4.32 29.93
N THR A 276 -4.07 3.50 30.88
CA THR A 276 -3.55 2.12 31.03
C THR A 276 -4.20 1.18 29.99
N THR A 277 -3.55 0.05 29.70
CA THR A 277 -4.09 -1.01 28.83
C THR A 277 -5.45 -1.52 29.33
N THR A 278 -5.62 -1.65 30.65
CA THR A 278 -6.89 -2.05 31.27
C THR A 278 -7.99 -1.01 31.08
N ALA A 279 -7.67 0.28 31.20
CA ALA A 279 -8.60 1.36 30.96
C ALA A 279 -9.02 1.42 29.49
N ALA A 280 -8.08 1.26 28.56
CA ALA A 280 -8.36 1.21 27.12
C ALA A 280 -9.29 0.04 26.76
N ARG A 281 -9.08 -1.16 27.33
CA ARG A 281 -9.98 -2.32 27.12
C ARG A 281 -11.42 -2.10 27.61
N ARG A 282 -11.60 -1.30 28.66
CA ARG A 282 -12.93 -0.98 29.21
C ARG A 282 -13.65 0.11 28.42
N GLY A 283 -13.11 0.57 27.30
CA GLY A 283 -13.72 1.65 26.49
C GLY A 283 -13.66 3.03 27.14
N GLN A 284 -12.82 3.22 28.17
CA GLN A 284 -12.54 4.55 28.68
C GLN A 284 -11.81 5.34 27.60
N GLN A 285 -12.32 6.55 27.28
CA GLN A 285 -11.85 7.39 26.18
C GLN A 285 -10.32 7.41 26.09
N VAL A 286 -9.82 6.79 25.04
CA VAL A 286 -8.45 6.99 24.60
C VAL A 286 -8.42 8.40 24.04
N GLN A 287 -7.71 9.32 24.71
CA GLN A 287 -7.58 10.68 24.22
C GLN A 287 -7.05 10.66 22.77
N ASP A 288 -7.69 11.43 21.88
CA ASP A 288 -7.32 11.63 20.46
C ASP A 288 -5.89 12.14 20.23
N SER A 289 -5.10 12.32 21.29
CA SER A 289 -3.71 12.77 21.28
C SER A 289 -2.74 11.88 20.47
N VAL A 290 -3.15 10.69 20.05
CA VAL A 290 -2.28 9.73 19.34
C VAL A 290 -2.31 9.92 17.82
N LEU A 291 -3.29 10.61 17.30
CA LEU A 291 -3.33 11.01 15.88
C LEU A 291 -2.55 12.30 15.62
N ALA A 292 -2.16 13.01 16.67
CA ALA A 292 -1.30 14.17 16.57
C ALA A 292 0.16 13.73 16.71
N ALA A 293 0.86 13.59 15.61
CA ALA A 293 2.30 13.81 15.59
C ALA A 293 2.60 15.13 16.32
N PRO A 294 3.77 15.29 17.00
CA PRO A 294 4.10 16.55 17.65
C PRO A 294 3.82 17.68 16.67
N ARG A 295 2.95 18.61 17.05
CA ARG A 295 2.50 19.71 16.21
C ARG A 295 3.68 20.60 15.85
N LEU A 296 4.40 20.24 14.81
CA LEU A 296 5.05 21.24 13.98
C LEU A 296 3.91 21.99 13.29
N LYS A 297 3.89 23.31 13.49
CA LYS A 297 2.89 24.23 12.93
C LYS A 297 2.66 23.89 11.46
N ALA A 298 1.64 23.10 11.19
CA ALA A 298 1.15 22.87 9.85
C ALA A 298 0.33 24.10 9.44
N PRO A 299 0.46 24.59 8.20
CA PRO A 299 -0.54 25.49 7.67
C PRO A 299 -1.89 24.77 7.70
N SER A 300 -2.87 25.43 8.28
CA SER A 300 -4.27 25.02 8.37
C SER A 300 -4.77 24.54 7.02
N ASN A 301 -5.44 23.37 7.02
CA ASN A 301 -6.07 22.64 5.91
C ASN A 301 -5.23 21.53 5.26
N ILE A 302 -5.01 20.46 5.98
CA ILE A 302 -4.81 19.15 5.36
C ILE A 302 -5.63 18.13 6.17
N ALA A 303 -6.79 17.77 5.65
CA ALA A 303 -7.50 16.58 6.07
C ALA A 303 -6.63 15.37 5.67
N VAL A 304 -5.85 14.84 6.61
CA VAL A 304 -5.27 13.53 6.50
C VAL A 304 -6.43 12.56 6.74
N GLU A 305 -7.13 12.19 5.68
CA GLU A 305 -7.99 11.01 5.72
C GLU A 305 -7.09 9.80 5.99
N THR A 306 -6.95 9.49 7.25
CA THR A 306 -6.57 8.15 7.70
C THR A 306 -7.67 7.24 7.16
N PRO A 307 -7.37 6.17 6.41
CA PRO A 307 -8.40 5.17 6.14
C PRO A 307 -8.81 4.61 7.49
N MET A 308 -9.94 5.07 8.00
CA MET A 308 -10.63 4.46 9.11
C MET A 308 -10.91 3.02 8.73
N LEU A 309 -10.29 2.09 9.45
CA LEU A 309 -10.79 0.73 9.59
C LEU A 309 -12.10 0.81 10.40
N GLU A 310 -13.19 1.25 9.76
CA GLU A 310 -14.53 0.94 10.23
C GLU A 310 -14.80 -0.53 9.93
N TRP A 311 -14.35 -1.38 10.84
CA TRP A 311 -14.61 -2.82 10.85
C TRP A 311 -15.01 -3.27 12.24
N ALA A 312 -16.07 -2.80 12.76
CA ALA A 312 -16.80 -3.52 13.79
C ALA A 312 -18.19 -2.91 13.86
N VAL A 313 -19.15 -3.75 13.64
CA VAL A 313 -20.59 -3.66 13.85
C VAL A 313 -21.37 -3.67 12.54
N ALA A 314 -21.60 -4.89 12.07
CA ALA A 314 -22.93 -5.34 11.64
C ALA A 314 -22.89 -6.86 11.56
N SER A 315 -23.67 -7.44 12.41
CA SER A 315 -24.10 -8.82 12.61
C SER A 315 -24.25 -9.65 11.34
#